data_6cd7c1971c0f4d59c1097f1a83a53b82
#
_entry.id   6cd7c1971c0f4d59c1097f1a83a53b82
#
_cell.length_a   1.000
_cell.length_b   1.000
_cell.length_c   1.000
_cell.angle_alpha   90.00
_cell.angle_beta   90.00
_cell.angle_gamma   90.00
#
_symmetry.space_group_name_H-M   'P 1'
#
loop_
_entity.id
_entity.type
_entity.pdbx_description
1 polymer ?
#
loop_
_entity_poly.entity_id
_entity_poly.type
_entity_poly.pdbx_seq_one_letter_code
_entity_poly.pdbx_strand_id
1 'polypeptide(L)'
;ISLLFIMTLASVWLGNAVWQPLDQVRVHLSLGPAPEYLDEGGYQYRDLNKNKQLDVYEDSRRATALRVEDLLSQMTMAEKVGQMFHPAITIKSDFNIMAFHLAMGRLTSGTVEIYDQHISHFNFYGKPTPLEIAQTLNSLQKVAAKTRLGIPLTISSDPLHEVSSGGIAAFSVRGLSGWPSQLGFAAARDVELTRKFGQIAAAEYRALGLRTALHPMADLATEPRWPRNFGTFGADAALSSELTTAYMLGFQGESIGPESVLTMVKHFPGGGPQ
;
A
#
# COMPACT_ATOMS: atom_id res chain seq x y z
N ILE A 1 35.95 0.78 -9.29
CA ILE A 1 35.00 0.28 -8.29
C ILE A 1 35.84 -0.48 -7.29
N SER A 2 35.96 0.03 -6.06
CA SER A 2 36.90 -0.51 -5.08
C SER A 2 36.43 -1.89 -4.58
N LEU A 3 37.41 -2.76 -4.29
CA LEU A 3 37.18 -4.08 -3.69
C LEU A 3 36.27 -3.98 -2.44
N LEU A 4 36.40 -2.88 -1.70
CA LEU A 4 35.62 -2.55 -0.53
C LEU A 4 34.11 -2.44 -0.86
N PHE A 5 33.75 -1.82 -2.00
CA PHE A 5 32.36 -1.69 -2.44
C PHE A 5 31.75 -3.05 -2.82
N ILE A 6 32.54 -3.90 -3.49
CA ILE A 6 32.12 -5.28 -3.82
C ILE A 6 31.94 -6.13 -2.55
N MET A 7 32.85 -6.01 -1.59
CA MET A 7 32.74 -6.71 -0.30
C MET A 7 31.56 -6.24 0.51
N THR A 8 31.23 -4.94 0.50
CA THR A 8 30.06 -4.38 1.18
C THR A 8 28.76 -4.87 0.54
N LEU A 9 28.68 -4.88 -0.79
CA LEU A 9 27.52 -5.43 -1.50
C LEU A 9 27.37 -6.94 -1.25
N ALA A 10 28.47 -7.68 -1.25
CA ALA A 10 28.45 -9.13 -0.97
C ALA A 10 28.03 -9.42 0.47
N SER A 11 28.48 -8.64 1.45
CA SER A 11 28.06 -8.81 2.85
C SER A 11 26.61 -8.45 3.09
N VAL A 12 26.10 -7.41 2.45
CA VAL A 12 24.67 -7.05 2.49
C VAL A 12 23.83 -8.13 1.81
N TRP A 13 24.30 -8.66 0.68
CA TRP A 13 23.61 -9.74 -0.04
C TRP A 13 23.59 -11.05 0.77
N LEU A 14 24.73 -11.46 1.34
CA LEU A 14 24.83 -12.63 2.23
C LEU A 14 23.96 -12.46 3.50
N GLY A 15 23.98 -11.26 4.10
CA GLY A 15 23.12 -10.93 5.22
C GLY A 15 21.65 -11.14 4.87
N ASN A 16 21.17 -10.54 3.78
CA ASN A 16 19.79 -10.69 3.34
C ASN A 16 19.44 -12.13 2.91
N ALA A 17 20.33 -12.84 2.24
CA ALA A 17 20.09 -14.20 1.76
C ALA A 17 20.03 -15.25 2.88
N VAL A 18 20.73 -15.01 3.99
CA VAL A 18 20.82 -15.97 5.11
C VAL A 18 19.96 -15.55 6.30
N TRP A 19 20.03 -14.29 6.69
CA TRP A 19 19.35 -13.82 7.92
C TRP A 19 17.84 -13.59 7.72
N GLN A 20 17.41 -13.09 6.58
CA GLN A 20 15.97 -12.87 6.34
C GLN A 20 15.13 -14.16 6.41
N PRO A 21 15.53 -15.28 5.77
CA PRO A 21 14.79 -16.53 5.93
C PRO A 21 14.75 -17.02 7.39
N LEU A 22 15.84 -16.85 8.15
CA LEU A 22 15.88 -17.23 9.56
C LEU A 22 14.96 -16.35 10.41
N ASP A 23 14.93 -15.04 10.16
CA ASP A 23 14.02 -14.14 10.86
C ASP A 23 12.56 -14.41 10.52
N GLN A 24 12.25 -14.75 9.28
CA GLN A 24 10.89 -15.18 8.90
C GLN A 24 10.47 -16.44 9.64
N VAL A 25 11.35 -17.45 9.72
CA VAL A 25 11.10 -18.68 10.49
C VAL A 25 10.89 -18.35 11.96
N ARG A 26 11.77 -17.53 12.55
CA ARG A 26 11.65 -17.08 13.95
C ARG A 26 10.27 -16.42 14.19
N VAL A 27 9.88 -15.48 13.32
CA VAL A 27 8.59 -14.80 13.44
C VAL A 27 7.44 -15.80 13.34
N HIS A 28 7.47 -16.71 12.37
CA HIS A 28 6.42 -17.72 12.21
C HIS A 28 6.27 -18.62 13.44
N LEU A 29 7.37 -18.97 14.10
CA LEU A 29 7.36 -19.74 15.33
C LEU A 29 6.89 -18.94 16.56
N SER A 30 7.01 -17.61 16.50
CA SER A 30 6.63 -16.69 17.59
C SER A 30 5.20 -16.15 17.45
N LEU A 31 4.55 -16.35 16.30
CA LEU A 31 3.18 -15.88 16.05
C LEU A 31 2.19 -16.54 17.02
N GLY A 32 1.29 -15.74 17.57
CA GLY A 32 0.16 -16.20 18.35
C GLY A 32 -0.87 -17.00 17.53
N PRO A 33 -1.95 -17.44 18.16
CA PRO A 33 -3.06 -18.09 17.47
C PRO A 33 -3.74 -17.14 16.48
N ALA A 34 -4.46 -17.70 15.52
CA ALA A 34 -5.35 -16.91 14.70
C ALA A 34 -6.54 -16.41 15.53
N PRO A 35 -7.07 -15.20 15.25
CA PRO A 35 -8.27 -14.73 15.92
C PRO A 35 -9.46 -15.63 15.56
N GLU A 36 -10.29 -15.91 16.58
CA GLU A 36 -11.50 -16.70 16.42
C GLU A 36 -12.71 -15.82 16.12
N TYR A 37 -13.76 -16.40 15.55
CA TYR A 37 -15.06 -15.77 15.48
C TYR A 37 -15.86 -16.18 16.70
N LEU A 38 -16.29 -15.20 17.48
CA LEU A 38 -17.10 -15.40 18.67
C LEU A 38 -18.50 -14.74 18.46
N ASP A 39 -19.43 -15.10 19.31
CA ASP A 39 -20.80 -14.53 19.31
C ASP A 39 -21.09 -13.93 20.69
N GLU A 40 -21.60 -12.71 20.69
CA GLU A 40 -22.09 -12.06 21.89
C GLU A 40 -23.50 -11.50 21.64
N GLY A 41 -24.49 -12.15 22.20
CA GLY A 41 -25.88 -11.74 22.07
C GLY A 41 -26.42 -11.75 20.64
N GLY A 42 -25.94 -12.67 19.78
CA GLY A 42 -26.33 -12.78 18.37
C GLY A 42 -25.49 -11.89 17.43
N TYR A 43 -24.47 -11.22 17.94
CA TYR A 43 -23.52 -10.47 17.13
C TYR A 43 -22.22 -11.25 16.98
N GLN A 44 -21.93 -11.68 15.76
CA GLN A 44 -20.66 -12.31 15.41
C GLN A 44 -19.56 -11.27 15.26
N TYR A 45 -18.46 -11.44 15.98
CA TYR A 45 -17.26 -10.60 15.87
C TYR A 45 -16.00 -11.46 15.78
N ARG A 46 -14.92 -10.83 15.39
CA ARG A 46 -13.61 -11.43 15.32
C ARG A 46 -12.78 -10.96 16.51
N ASP A 47 -12.46 -11.87 17.41
CA ASP A 47 -11.64 -11.62 18.60
C ASP A 47 -10.18 -11.38 18.17
N LEU A 48 -9.86 -10.12 17.83
CA LEU A 48 -8.57 -9.75 17.23
C LEU A 48 -7.42 -9.82 18.24
N ASN A 49 -7.67 -9.45 19.51
CA ASN A 49 -6.66 -9.49 20.56
C ASN A 49 -6.64 -10.80 21.35
N LYS A 50 -7.54 -11.75 21.07
CA LYS A 50 -7.61 -13.11 21.62
C LYS A 50 -7.90 -13.12 23.14
N ASN A 51 -8.63 -12.11 23.63
CA ASN A 51 -9.02 -12.00 25.04
C ASN A 51 -10.38 -12.64 25.36
N LYS A 52 -11.13 -13.09 24.31
CA LYS A 52 -12.46 -13.70 24.38
C LYS A 52 -13.56 -12.75 24.88
N GLN A 53 -13.37 -11.45 24.68
CA GLN A 53 -14.35 -10.42 25.00
C GLN A 53 -14.55 -9.55 23.75
N LEU A 54 -15.75 -8.99 23.60
CA LEU A 54 -16.02 -8.02 22.53
C LEU A 54 -15.51 -6.65 22.93
N ASP A 55 -14.33 -6.29 22.45
CA ASP A 55 -13.79 -4.95 22.64
C ASP A 55 -14.47 -3.93 21.73
N VAL A 56 -14.45 -2.65 22.12
CA VAL A 56 -15.12 -1.60 21.33
C VAL A 56 -14.50 -1.48 19.94
N TYR A 57 -13.20 -1.66 19.79
CA TYR A 57 -12.54 -1.56 18.47
C TYR A 57 -12.91 -2.71 17.52
N GLU A 58 -13.37 -3.84 18.04
CA GLU A 58 -13.81 -5.01 17.29
C GLU A 58 -15.28 -4.91 16.86
N ASP A 59 -16.09 -4.13 17.60
CA ASP A 59 -17.51 -3.96 17.33
C ASP A 59 -17.75 -2.98 16.17
N SER A 60 -18.02 -3.52 14.97
CA SER A 60 -18.26 -2.71 13.76
C SER A 60 -19.52 -1.84 13.83
N ARG A 61 -20.39 -2.04 14.82
CA ARG A 61 -21.60 -1.24 15.06
C ARG A 61 -21.28 0.08 15.77
N ARG A 62 -20.12 0.16 16.41
CA ARG A 62 -19.67 1.36 17.12
C ARG A 62 -19.16 2.41 16.15
N ALA A 63 -19.32 3.66 16.53
CA ALA A 63 -18.77 4.79 15.77
C ALA A 63 -17.24 4.64 15.64
N THR A 64 -16.70 4.94 14.46
CA THR A 64 -15.27 4.80 14.16
C THR A 64 -14.38 5.52 15.18
N ALA A 65 -14.76 6.72 15.62
CA ALA A 65 -14.00 7.48 16.62
C ALA A 65 -13.84 6.70 17.95
N LEU A 66 -14.91 6.04 18.43
CA LEU A 66 -14.85 5.24 19.65
C LEU A 66 -14.00 4.00 19.47
N ARG A 67 -14.05 3.37 18.31
CA ARG A 67 -13.22 2.20 17.98
C ARG A 67 -11.74 2.56 17.91
N VAL A 68 -11.41 3.72 17.35
CA VAL A 68 -10.04 4.23 17.28
C VAL A 68 -9.51 4.55 18.68
N GLU A 69 -10.31 5.22 19.52
CA GLU A 69 -9.92 5.57 20.89
C GLU A 69 -9.64 4.33 21.75
N ASP A 70 -10.52 3.34 21.67
CA ASP A 70 -10.36 2.08 22.36
C ASP A 70 -9.08 1.36 21.94
N LEU A 71 -8.87 1.21 20.61
CA LEU A 71 -7.64 0.59 20.08
C LEU A 71 -6.38 1.34 20.53
N LEU A 72 -6.38 2.67 20.45
CA LEU A 72 -5.27 3.51 20.88
C LEU A 72 -4.97 3.36 22.38
N SER A 73 -5.99 3.18 23.21
CA SER A 73 -5.83 2.95 24.66
C SER A 73 -5.11 1.64 24.97
N GLN A 74 -5.31 0.63 24.12
CA GLN A 74 -4.71 -0.70 24.26
C GLN A 74 -3.30 -0.79 23.64
N MET A 75 -2.93 0.13 22.75
CA MET A 75 -1.64 0.10 22.06
C MET A 75 -0.49 0.56 22.94
N THR A 76 0.62 -0.19 22.89
CA THR A 76 1.91 0.24 23.42
C THR A 76 2.50 1.39 22.60
N MET A 77 3.49 2.08 23.16
CA MET A 77 4.20 3.15 22.41
C MET A 77 4.86 2.60 21.14
N ALA A 78 5.46 1.41 21.20
CA ALA A 78 6.07 0.79 20.01
C ALA A 78 5.05 0.50 18.90
N GLU A 79 3.87 0.00 19.26
CA GLU A 79 2.78 -0.22 18.30
C GLU A 79 2.26 1.09 17.70
N LYS A 80 2.14 2.15 18.51
CA LYS A 80 1.76 3.49 18.00
C LYS A 80 2.80 4.04 17.02
N VAL A 81 4.08 3.90 17.34
CA VAL A 81 5.18 4.32 16.45
C VAL A 81 5.17 3.52 15.15
N GLY A 82 4.94 2.20 15.20
CA GLY A 82 4.84 1.35 14.01
C GLY A 82 3.76 1.80 13.03
N GLN A 83 2.64 2.36 13.53
CA GLN A 83 1.57 2.89 12.66
C GLN A 83 1.96 4.18 11.90
N MET A 84 3.05 4.84 12.29
CA MET A 84 3.53 6.07 11.63
C MET A 84 4.42 5.79 10.42
N PHE A 85 4.76 4.52 10.15
CA PHE A 85 5.63 4.12 9.04
C PHE A 85 4.83 3.50 7.89
N HIS A 86 5.28 3.78 6.66
CA HIS A 86 4.72 3.25 5.44
C HIS A 86 5.84 2.80 4.49
N PRO A 87 6.59 1.74 4.84
CA PRO A 87 7.70 1.25 4.04
C PRO A 87 7.22 0.52 2.80
N ALA A 88 8.19 0.21 1.93
CA ALA A 88 7.95 -0.61 0.75
C ALA A 88 8.10 -2.10 1.06
N ILE A 89 7.24 -2.92 0.46
CA ILE A 89 7.44 -4.37 0.33
C ILE A 89 7.57 -4.73 -1.14
N THR A 90 8.23 -5.84 -1.42
CA THR A 90 8.40 -6.31 -2.80
C THR A 90 7.61 -7.59 -3.02
N ILE A 91 6.77 -7.57 -4.07
CA ILE A 91 6.05 -8.75 -4.55
C ILE A 91 6.63 -9.10 -5.91
N LYS A 92 7.29 -10.26 -6.03
CA LYS A 92 7.92 -10.76 -7.27
C LYS A 92 8.75 -9.69 -7.98
N SER A 93 9.96 -9.47 -7.50
CA SER A 93 10.87 -8.49 -8.10
C SER A 93 11.63 -9.05 -9.29
N ASP A 94 11.82 -8.23 -10.33
CA ASP A 94 12.89 -8.44 -11.30
C ASP A 94 14.24 -7.96 -10.72
N PHE A 95 15.33 -8.31 -11.41
CA PHE A 95 16.69 -7.96 -10.97
C PHE A 95 16.89 -6.45 -10.77
N ASN A 96 16.25 -5.61 -11.56
CA ASN A 96 16.40 -4.16 -11.48
C ASN A 96 15.77 -3.58 -10.21
N ILE A 97 14.58 -4.07 -9.85
CA ILE A 97 13.87 -3.68 -8.62
C ILE A 97 14.63 -4.19 -7.41
N MET A 98 15.13 -5.43 -7.47
CA MET A 98 15.95 -6.01 -6.42
C MET A 98 17.26 -5.22 -6.22
N ALA A 99 17.93 -4.83 -7.29
CA ALA A 99 19.14 -4.02 -7.23
C ALA A 99 18.89 -2.62 -6.66
N PHE A 100 17.76 -2.00 -6.99
CA PHE A 100 17.33 -0.73 -6.41
C PHE A 100 17.09 -0.84 -4.89
N HIS A 101 16.35 -1.84 -4.46
CA HIS A 101 16.10 -2.06 -3.03
C HIS A 101 17.38 -2.42 -2.27
N LEU A 102 18.26 -3.19 -2.88
CA LEU A 102 19.57 -3.52 -2.31
C LEU A 102 20.43 -2.25 -2.12
N ALA A 103 20.45 -1.36 -3.13
CA ALA A 103 21.14 -0.09 -3.05
C ALA A 103 20.56 0.85 -1.98
N MET A 104 19.27 0.77 -1.71
CA MET A 104 18.57 1.51 -0.67
C MET A 104 18.65 0.84 0.72
N GLY A 105 19.31 -0.32 0.83
CA GLY A 105 19.38 -1.09 2.08
C GLY A 105 18.05 -1.65 2.57
N ARG A 106 17.07 -1.85 1.66
CA ARG A 106 15.70 -2.24 1.98
C ARG A 106 15.27 -3.49 1.23
N LEU A 107 15.69 -4.65 1.69
CA LEU A 107 15.02 -5.90 1.36
C LEU A 107 14.22 -6.34 2.59
N THR A 108 12.92 -6.07 2.58
CA THR A 108 12.04 -6.47 3.67
C THR A 108 11.00 -7.45 3.18
N SER A 109 10.70 -8.45 4.00
CA SER A 109 9.71 -9.48 3.69
C SER A 109 8.28 -9.06 4.09
N GLY A 110 8.12 -7.94 4.74
CA GLY A 110 6.89 -7.53 5.40
C GLY A 110 6.61 -8.27 6.71
N THR A 111 6.98 -9.53 6.82
CA THR A 111 6.67 -10.37 8.00
C THR A 111 7.35 -9.87 9.27
N VAL A 112 8.63 -9.53 9.19
CA VAL A 112 9.43 -9.01 10.32
C VAL A 112 8.94 -7.62 10.71
N GLU A 113 8.67 -6.76 9.74
CA GLU A 113 8.16 -5.41 9.95
C GLU A 113 6.78 -5.44 10.65
N ILE A 114 5.91 -6.35 10.26
CA ILE A 114 4.60 -6.53 10.88
C ILE A 114 4.75 -6.97 12.33
N TYR A 115 5.59 -7.96 12.60
CA TYR A 115 5.70 -8.59 13.91
C TYR A 115 6.58 -7.81 14.89
N ASP A 116 7.80 -7.48 14.50
CA ASP A 116 8.79 -6.84 15.37
C ASP A 116 8.65 -5.31 15.44
N GLN A 117 8.26 -4.68 14.33
CA GLN A 117 8.18 -3.22 14.21
C GLN A 117 6.73 -2.71 14.26
N HIS A 118 5.74 -3.62 14.34
CA HIS A 118 4.31 -3.29 14.43
C HIS A 118 3.78 -2.42 13.29
N ILE A 119 4.41 -2.51 12.10
CA ILE A 119 4.00 -1.75 10.94
C ILE A 119 2.78 -2.40 10.30
N SER A 120 1.75 -1.59 10.00
CA SER A 120 0.52 -2.06 9.36
C SER A 120 0.25 -1.41 7.99
N HIS A 121 1.10 -0.49 7.55
CA HIS A 121 0.94 0.21 6.27
C HIS A 121 2.14 -0.07 5.38
N PHE A 122 1.87 -0.50 4.13
CA PHE A 122 2.93 -0.80 3.17
C PHE A 122 2.56 -0.33 1.77
N ASN A 123 3.55 0.13 1.00
CA ASN A 123 3.43 0.28 -0.44
C ASN A 123 4.14 -0.87 -1.13
N PHE A 124 3.51 -1.56 -2.07
CA PHE A 124 4.18 -2.65 -2.75
C PHE A 124 4.84 -2.21 -4.06
N TYR A 125 5.94 -2.88 -4.38
CA TYR A 125 6.67 -2.77 -5.63
C TYR A 125 6.84 -4.14 -6.28
N GLY A 126 7.06 -4.18 -7.59
CA GLY A 126 7.28 -5.39 -8.35
C GLY A 126 6.45 -5.46 -9.61
N LYS A 127 6.53 -6.58 -10.30
CA LYS A 127 5.73 -6.88 -11.51
C LYS A 127 4.96 -8.19 -11.32
N PRO A 128 4.17 -8.32 -10.24
CA PRO A 128 3.40 -9.52 -10.00
C PRO A 128 2.19 -9.62 -10.92
N THR A 129 1.65 -10.82 -11.04
CA THR A 129 0.31 -11.06 -11.57
C THR A 129 -0.74 -10.71 -10.51
N PRO A 130 -2.02 -10.46 -10.88
CA PRO A 130 -3.11 -10.25 -9.93
C PRO A 130 -3.21 -11.34 -8.86
N LEU A 131 -3.03 -12.61 -9.27
CA LEU A 131 -3.05 -13.75 -8.34
C LEU A 131 -1.91 -13.69 -7.32
N GLU A 132 -0.70 -13.37 -7.76
CA GLU A 132 0.46 -13.23 -6.86
C GLU A 132 0.28 -12.08 -5.86
N ILE A 133 -0.33 -10.96 -6.29
CA ILE A 133 -0.70 -9.88 -5.37
C ILE A 133 -1.66 -10.41 -4.30
N ALA A 134 -2.80 -10.96 -4.70
CA ALA A 134 -3.82 -11.42 -3.78
C ALA A 134 -3.28 -12.49 -2.81
N GLN A 135 -2.50 -13.46 -3.29
CA GLN A 135 -1.89 -14.50 -2.45
C GLN A 135 -0.90 -13.92 -1.43
N THR A 136 -0.04 -13.00 -1.85
CA THR A 136 0.94 -12.36 -0.97
C THR A 136 0.23 -11.52 0.09
N LEU A 137 -0.72 -10.66 -0.31
CA LEU A 137 -1.46 -9.82 0.63
C LEU A 137 -2.25 -10.66 1.63
N ASN A 138 -2.91 -11.73 1.18
CA ASN A 138 -3.60 -12.65 2.08
C ASN A 138 -2.65 -13.32 3.09
N SER A 139 -1.43 -13.66 2.66
CA SER A 139 -0.43 -14.25 3.56
C SER A 139 0.03 -13.25 4.62
N LEU A 140 0.29 -12.00 4.24
CA LEU A 140 0.66 -10.93 5.17
C LEU A 140 -0.49 -10.57 6.14
N GLN A 141 -1.73 -10.53 5.66
CA GLN A 141 -2.91 -10.34 6.51
C GLN A 141 -3.05 -11.46 7.57
N LYS A 142 -2.71 -12.69 7.22
CA LYS A 142 -2.69 -13.80 8.20
C LYS A 142 -1.61 -13.61 9.26
N VAL A 143 -0.46 -13.04 8.91
CA VAL A 143 0.59 -12.69 9.89
C VAL A 143 0.07 -11.59 10.81
N ALA A 144 -0.45 -10.49 10.26
CA ALA A 144 -1.00 -9.38 11.02
C ALA A 144 -2.11 -9.81 11.99
N ALA A 145 -3.02 -10.66 11.54
CA ALA A 145 -4.09 -11.20 12.37
C ALA A 145 -3.59 -11.96 13.59
N LYS A 146 -2.39 -12.52 13.53
CA LYS A 146 -1.78 -13.27 14.64
C LYS A 146 -0.92 -12.42 15.59
N THR A 147 -0.75 -11.12 15.30
CA THR A 147 -0.11 -10.19 16.24
C THR A 147 -1.02 -9.89 17.43
N ARG A 148 -0.50 -9.26 18.47
CA ARG A 148 -1.20 -9.03 19.74
C ARG A 148 -2.59 -8.39 19.59
N LEU A 149 -2.70 -7.33 18.77
CA LEU A 149 -3.95 -6.60 18.56
C LEU A 149 -4.65 -6.97 17.22
N GLY A 150 -4.02 -7.80 16.40
CA GLY A 150 -4.61 -8.26 15.14
C GLY A 150 -4.96 -7.15 14.16
N ILE A 151 -4.26 -6.00 14.21
CA ILE A 151 -4.55 -4.83 13.34
C ILE A 151 -4.37 -5.23 11.88
N PRO A 152 -5.40 -5.09 11.03
CA PRO A 152 -5.28 -5.42 9.62
C PRO A 152 -4.29 -4.51 8.89
N LEU A 153 -3.66 -5.05 7.84
CA LEU A 153 -2.74 -4.26 7.01
C LEU A 153 -3.51 -3.40 6.00
N THR A 154 -3.01 -2.20 5.81
CA THR A 154 -3.39 -1.31 4.70
C THR A 154 -2.26 -1.33 3.67
N ILE A 155 -2.56 -1.85 2.49
CA ILE A 155 -1.59 -1.95 1.41
C ILE A 155 -1.95 -0.95 0.30
N SER A 156 -0.96 -0.17 -0.11
CA SER A 156 -1.05 0.76 -1.22
C SER A 156 -0.17 0.32 -2.40
N SER A 157 -0.40 0.92 -3.53
CA SER A 157 0.48 0.82 -4.69
C SER A 157 0.51 2.12 -5.49
N ASP A 158 1.57 2.30 -6.27
CA ASP A 158 1.57 3.23 -7.39
C ASP A 158 0.54 2.79 -8.45
N PRO A 159 0.23 3.60 -9.48
CA PRO A 159 -0.75 3.24 -10.51
C PRO A 159 -0.46 1.88 -11.13
N LEU A 160 -1.48 1.01 -11.21
CA LEU A 160 -1.32 -0.37 -11.73
C LEU A 160 -1.91 -0.55 -13.13
N HIS A 161 -2.59 0.46 -13.65
CA HIS A 161 -3.45 0.37 -14.84
C HIS A 161 -2.85 1.02 -16.08
N GLU A 162 -1.67 1.62 -16.00
CA GLU A 162 -1.08 2.33 -17.12
C GLU A 162 -0.56 1.36 -18.20
N VAL A 163 -0.99 1.54 -19.46
CA VAL A 163 -0.56 0.69 -20.59
C VAL A 163 0.87 0.96 -21.02
N SER A 164 1.43 2.11 -20.69
CA SER A 164 2.83 2.46 -20.93
C SER A 164 3.45 3.05 -19.68
N SER A 165 4.32 2.32 -19.03
CA SER A 165 5.12 2.83 -17.93
C SER A 165 6.43 3.40 -18.48
N GLY A 166 6.47 4.69 -18.73
CA GLY A 166 7.70 5.39 -19.14
C GLY A 166 8.65 5.72 -17.99
N GLY A 167 8.32 5.38 -16.73
CA GLY A 167 9.06 5.77 -15.56
C GLY A 167 9.34 4.66 -14.54
N ILE A 168 10.23 4.97 -13.59
CA ILE A 168 10.61 4.07 -12.50
C ILE A 168 9.43 3.87 -11.51
N ALA A 169 8.51 4.83 -11.43
CA ALA A 169 7.43 4.88 -10.43
C ALA A 169 6.06 4.37 -10.91
N ALA A 170 5.90 4.06 -12.19
CA ALA A 170 4.64 3.55 -12.71
C ALA A 170 4.77 2.04 -12.97
N PHE A 171 3.93 1.28 -12.32
CA PHE A 171 3.87 -0.16 -12.48
C PHE A 171 2.58 -0.54 -13.20
N SER A 172 2.72 -1.24 -14.30
CA SER A 172 1.61 -1.86 -15.03
C SER A 172 1.51 -3.32 -14.61
N VAL A 173 0.32 -3.73 -14.17
CA VAL A 173 0.04 -5.13 -13.84
C VAL A 173 -0.73 -5.76 -14.99
N ARG A 174 -0.11 -6.72 -15.67
CA ARG A 174 -0.77 -7.47 -16.74
C ARG A 174 -1.95 -8.26 -16.18
N GLY A 175 -3.13 -8.07 -16.76
CA GLY A 175 -4.37 -8.74 -16.33
C GLY A 175 -5.34 -7.80 -15.60
N LEU A 176 -4.95 -6.55 -15.35
CA LEU A 176 -5.87 -5.47 -14.99
C LEU A 176 -6.29 -4.69 -16.26
N SER A 177 -7.34 -3.87 -16.15
CA SER A 177 -7.77 -3.01 -17.24
C SER A 177 -6.66 -2.00 -17.60
N GLY A 178 -6.43 -1.80 -18.91
CA GLY A 178 -5.40 -0.90 -19.42
C GLY A 178 -5.93 0.49 -19.69
N TRP A 179 -5.27 1.51 -19.15
CA TRP A 179 -5.67 2.91 -19.24
C TRP A 179 -4.47 3.81 -19.58
N PRO A 180 -4.70 5.02 -20.13
CA PRO A 180 -3.61 5.96 -20.31
C PRO A 180 -3.05 6.44 -18.96
N SER A 181 -1.85 7.03 -19.00
CA SER A 181 -1.33 7.78 -17.85
C SER A 181 -2.18 9.00 -17.53
N GLN A 182 -1.95 9.65 -16.39
CA GLN A 182 -2.67 10.87 -16.01
C GLN A 182 -2.56 11.96 -17.08
N LEU A 183 -1.40 12.11 -17.74
CA LEU A 183 -1.24 13.06 -18.84
C LEU A 183 -2.15 12.72 -20.03
N GLY A 184 -2.42 11.44 -20.28
CA GLY A 184 -3.38 11.02 -21.31
C GLY A 184 -4.82 11.40 -20.97
N PHE A 185 -5.23 11.28 -19.70
CA PHE A 185 -6.52 11.80 -19.24
C PHE A 185 -6.61 13.33 -19.39
N ALA A 186 -5.53 14.05 -19.08
CA ALA A 186 -5.46 15.50 -19.28
C ALA A 186 -5.56 15.89 -20.74
N ALA A 187 -4.98 15.11 -21.66
CA ALA A 187 -5.12 15.34 -23.11
C ALA A 187 -6.56 15.11 -23.59
N ALA A 188 -7.27 14.14 -23.01
CA ALA A 188 -8.67 13.88 -23.32
C ALA A 188 -9.61 14.98 -22.75
N ARG A 189 -9.24 15.65 -21.67
CA ARG A 189 -10.06 16.66 -20.97
C ARG A 189 -11.46 16.16 -20.59
N ASP A 190 -11.59 14.88 -20.32
CA ASP A 190 -12.87 14.23 -20.01
C ASP A 190 -12.92 13.86 -18.53
N VAL A 191 -13.63 14.66 -17.75
CA VAL A 191 -13.80 14.53 -16.30
C VAL A 191 -14.57 13.25 -15.95
N GLU A 192 -15.64 12.96 -16.71
CA GLU A 192 -16.47 11.78 -16.46
C GLU A 192 -15.72 10.49 -16.81
N LEU A 193 -14.95 10.48 -17.89
CA LEU A 193 -14.06 9.36 -18.20
C LEU A 193 -13.02 9.12 -17.08
N THR A 194 -12.44 10.19 -16.55
CA THR A 194 -11.46 10.10 -15.44
C THR A 194 -12.11 9.54 -14.19
N ARG A 195 -13.33 9.97 -13.87
CA ARG A 195 -14.09 9.42 -12.74
C ARG A 195 -14.44 7.95 -12.96
N LYS A 196 -14.92 7.58 -14.14
CA LYS A 196 -15.22 6.19 -14.51
C LYS A 196 -14.00 5.29 -14.42
N PHE A 197 -12.85 5.76 -14.88
CA PHE A 197 -11.57 5.06 -14.67
C PHE A 197 -11.35 4.77 -13.19
N GLY A 198 -11.45 5.78 -12.32
CA GLY A 198 -11.27 5.61 -10.88
C GLY A 198 -12.21 4.55 -10.28
N GLN A 199 -13.47 4.50 -10.72
CA GLN A 199 -14.45 3.50 -10.26
C GLN A 199 -14.05 2.07 -10.66
N ILE A 200 -13.60 1.88 -11.91
CA ILE A 200 -13.16 0.57 -12.41
C ILE A 200 -11.89 0.15 -11.69
N ALA A 201 -10.89 1.02 -11.61
CA ALA A 201 -9.64 0.76 -10.94
C ALA A 201 -9.84 0.44 -9.46
N ALA A 202 -10.72 1.16 -8.76
CA ALA A 202 -11.06 0.88 -7.36
C ALA A 202 -11.67 -0.51 -7.18
N ALA A 203 -12.54 -0.96 -8.08
CA ALA A 203 -13.10 -2.30 -8.04
C ALA A 203 -12.01 -3.37 -8.19
N GLU A 204 -11.06 -3.18 -9.12
CA GLU A 204 -9.93 -4.07 -9.31
C GLU A 204 -8.97 -4.05 -8.11
N TYR A 205 -8.69 -2.87 -7.53
CA TYR A 205 -7.91 -2.74 -6.29
C TYR A 205 -8.52 -3.55 -5.14
N ARG A 206 -9.82 -3.39 -4.91
CA ARG A 206 -10.52 -4.16 -3.86
C ARG A 206 -10.44 -5.65 -4.08
N ALA A 207 -10.59 -6.10 -5.33
CA ALA A 207 -10.47 -7.51 -5.67
C ALA A 207 -9.08 -8.09 -5.38
N LEU A 208 -8.03 -7.25 -5.44
CA LEU A 208 -6.66 -7.62 -5.08
C LEU A 208 -6.36 -7.51 -3.58
N GLY A 209 -7.26 -6.91 -2.79
CA GLY A 209 -7.02 -6.63 -1.37
C GLY A 209 -6.33 -5.30 -1.11
N LEU A 210 -6.20 -4.42 -2.12
CA LEU A 210 -5.66 -3.08 -1.98
C LEU A 210 -6.74 -2.11 -1.51
N ARG A 211 -6.42 -1.29 -0.53
CA ARG A 211 -7.36 -0.32 0.06
C ARG A 211 -6.87 1.11 -0.01
N THR A 212 -5.68 1.32 -0.53
CA THR A 212 -5.08 2.64 -0.70
C THR A 212 -4.34 2.72 -2.02
N ALA A 213 -4.47 3.85 -2.70
CA ALA A 213 -3.80 4.19 -3.93
C ALA A 213 -2.78 5.30 -3.64
N LEU A 214 -1.47 5.05 -3.85
CA LEU A 214 -0.40 6.05 -3.71
C LEU A 214 -0.37 6.97 -4.95
N HIS A 215 -1.50 7.47 -5.30
CA HIS A 215 -1.79 8.36 -6.43
C HIS A 215 -3.16 9.03 -6.23
N PRO A 216 -3.58 10.03 -7.04
CA PRO A 216 -2.91 10.58 -8.21
C PRO A 216 -1.76 11.54 -7.89
N MET A 217 -0.94 11.88 -8.91
CA MET A 217 0.01 12.99 -8.84
C MET A 217 -0.71 14.29 -9.22
N ALA A 218 -0.75 15.24 -8.27
CA ALA A 218 -1.30 16.58 -8.49
C ALA A 218 -0.21 17.64 -8.77
N ASP A 219 1.04 17.20 -8.96
CA ASP A 219 2.14 18.07 -9.37
C ASP A 219 1.85 18.69 -10.75
N LEU A 220 2.27 19.94 -10.97
CA LEU A 220 2.13 20.59 -12.26
C LEU A 220 3.36 20.35 -13.14
N ALA A 221 3.14 20.02 -14.41
CA ALA A 221 4.18 19.79 -15.41
C ALA A 221 4.75 21.13 -15.93
N THR A 222 5.41 21.90 -15.07
CA THR A 222 5.95 23.23 -15.38
C THR A 222 7.33 23.18 -16.05
N GLU A 223 7.98 22.02 -16.08
CA GLU A 223 9.28 21.80 -16.73
C GLU A 223 9.17 20.61 -17.71
N PRO A 224 9.21 20.85 -19.03
CA PRO A 224 9.01 19.80 -20.03
C PRO A 224 10.03 18.66 -19.98
N ARG A 225 11.25 18.92 -19.48
CA ARG A 225 12.32 17.92 -19.34
C ARG A 225 12.15 17.02 -18.13
N TRP A 226 11.22 17.33 -17.25
CA TRP A 226 11.00 16.51 -16.06
C TRP A 226 10.48 15.11 -16.44
N PRO A 227 11.18 14.02 -16.09
CA PRO A 227 10.88 12.68 -16.57
C PRO A 227 9.56 12.11 -16.02
N ARG A 228 8.95 12.78 -15.04
CA ARG A 228 7.68 12.33 -14.43
C ARG A 228 6.44 13.07 -14.94
N ASN A 229 6.59 13.91 -15.97
CA ASN A 229 5.45 14.65 -16.55
C ASN A 229 4.28 13.76 -16.97
N PHE A 230 4.55 12.54 -17.44
CA PHE A 230 3.51 11.58 -17.84
C PHE A 230 2.54 11.21 -16.70
N GLY A 231 3.01 11.26 -15.45
CA GLY A 231 2.20 10.95 -14.26
C GLY A 231 1.38 12.13 -13.73
N THR A 232 1.42 13.30 -14.37
CA THR A 232 0.68 14.51 -13.98
C THR A 232 -0.52 14.76 -14.88
N PHE A 233 -1.46 15.62 -14.45
CA PHE A 233 -2.51 16.13 -15.30
C PHE A 233 -2.09 17.38 -16.10
N GLY A 234 -0.79 17.57 -16.35
CA GLY A 234 -0.25 18.65 -17.17
C GLY A 234 0.08 19.92 -16.35
N ALA A 235 0.24 21.04 -17.06
CA ALA A 235 0.70 22.32 -16.49
C ALA A 235 -0.43 23.27 -16.09
N ASP A 236 -1.68 23.00 -16.50
CA ASP A 236 -2.83 23.82 -16.17
C ASP A 236 -3.39 23.44 -14.78
N ALA A 237 -3.32 24.36 -13.84
CA ALA A 237 -3.72 24.12 -12.47
C ALA A 237 -5.22 23.86 -12.30
N ALA A 238 -6.07 24.52 -13.11
CA ALA A 238 -7.52 24.35 -13.04
C ALA A 238 -7.92 22.95 -13.53
N LEU A 239 -7.40 22.55 -14.70
CA LEU A 239 -7.62 21.22 -15.27
C LEU A 239 -7.05 20.12 -14.33
N SER A 240 -5.86 20.32 -13.78
CA SER A 240 -5.25 19.38 -12.83
C SER A 240 -6.11 19.19 -11.59
N SER A 241 -6.65 20.27 -11.03
CA SER A 241 -7.55 20.21 -9.87
C SER A 241 -8.85 19.47 -10.19
N GLU A 242 -9.48 19.75 -11.33
CA GLU A 242 -10.72 19.12 -11.76
C GLU A 242 -10.55 17.61 -11.98
N LEU A 243 -9.52 17.21 -12.72
CA LEU A 243 -9.24 15.79 -13.01
C LEU A 243 -8.76 15.03 -11.77
N THR A 244 -7.97 15.66 -10.89
CA THR A 244 -7.59 15.08 -9.59
C THR A 244 -8.82 14.79 -8.75
N THR A 245 -9.76 15.73 -8.67
CA THR A 245 -11.02 15.55 -7.93
C THR A 245 -11.84 14.40 -8.51
N ALA A 246 -12.02 14.36 -9.83
CA ALA A 246 -12.75 13.27 -10.49
C ALA A 246 -12.11 11.91 -10.26
N TYR A 247 -10.79 11.83 -10.33
CA TYR A 247 -10.00 10.64 -10.04
C TYR A 247 -10.24 10.16 -8.61
N MET A 248 -10.09 11.05 -7.64
CA MET A 248 -10.31 10.74 -6.21
C MET A 248 -11.72 10.25 -5.96
N LEU A 249 -12.74 10.96 -6.45
CA LEU A 249 -14.14 10.56 -6.31
C LEU A 249 -14.43 9.22 -6.97
N GLY A 250 -13.75 8.89 -8.06
CA GLY A 250 -13.82 7.57 -8.68
C GLY A 250 -13.32 6.46 -7.75
N PHE A 251 -12.18 6.66 -7.09
CA PHE A 251 -11.59 5.68 -6.17
C PHE A 251 -12.30 5.62 -4.81
N GLN A 252 -12.63 6.76 -4.23
CA GLN A 252 -13.15 6.85 -2.85
C GLN A 252 -14.67 6.83 -2.77
N GLY A 253 -15.37 7.23 -3.83
CA GLY A 253 -16.78 7.55 -3.79
C GLY A 253 -17.04 8.95 -3.24
N GLU A 254 -18.32 9.35 -3.14
CA GLU A 254 -18.74 10.66 -2.59
C GLU A 254 -18.52 10.73 -1.07
N SER A 255 -18.49 9.60 -0.41
CA SER A 255 -18.20 9.47 1.03
C SER A 255 -17.30 8.25 1.27
N ILE A 256 -16.41 8.39 2.25
CA ILE A 256 -15.51 7.28 2.63
C ILE A 256 -16.31 6.21 3.38
N GLY A 257 -16.19 4.98 2.92
CA GLY A 257 -16.87 3.82 3.48
C GLY A 257 -16.16 2.50 3.15
N PRO A 258 -16.80 1.36 3.45
CA PRO A 258 -16.21 0.03 3.25
C PRO A 258 -15.82 -0.28 1.80
N GLU A 259 -16.47 0.36 0.83
CA GLU A 259 -16.19 0.19 -0.59
C GLU A 259 -15.16 1.18 -1.13
N SER A 260 -14.65 2.09 -0.31
CA SER A 260 -13.66 3.07 -0.73
C SER A 260 -12.27 2.44 -0.90
N VAL A 261 -11.54 2.92 -1.90
CA VAL A 261 -10.08 2.84 -1.98
C VAL A 261 -9.55 4.25 -1.73
N LEU A 262 -8.84 4.45 -0.64
CA LEU A 262 -8.32 5.77 -0.27
C LEU A 262 -7.26 6.22 -1.26
N THR A 263 -7.26 7.50 -1.60
CA THR A 263 -6.21 8.08 -2.45
C THR A 263 -5.24 8.90 -1.61
N MET A 264 -3.95 8.78 -1.92
CA MET A 264 -2.90 9.63 -1.37
C MET A 264 -2.41 10.55 -2.49
N VAL A 265 -3.02 11.72 -2.57
CA VAL A 265 -2.63 12.73 -3.55
C VAL A 265 -1.19 13.15 -3.30
N LYS A 266 -0.36 13.03 -4.30
CA LYS A 266 1.08 13.32 -4.18
C LYS A 266 1.51 14.35 -5.23
N HIS A 267 2.57 15.09 -4.98
CA HIS A 267 3.36 15.16 -3.75
C HIS A 267 2.98 16.44 -3.02
N PHE A 268 1.94 16.36 -2.24
CA PHE A 268 1.36 17.52 -1.55
C PHE A 268 2.38 18.18 -0.60
N PRO A 269 2.50 19.52 -0.58
CA PRO A 269 1.68 20.52 -1.29
C PRO A 269 2.07 20.77 -2.74
N GLY A 270 2.96 20.00 -3.33
CA GLY A 270 3.44 20.06 -4.68
C GLY A 270 4.94 19.82 -4.73
N GLY A 271 5.37 18.66 -5.27
CA GLY A 271 6.79 18.34 -5.45
C GLY A 271 7.42 19.12 -6.58
N GLY A 272 6.65 19.31 -7.65
CA GLY A 272 7.09 19.97 -8.89
C GLY A 272 8.25 19.26 -9.57
N PRO A 273 8.70 19.77 -10.68
CA PRO A 273 9.91 19.28 -11.35
C PRO A 273 11.13 19.51 -10.46
N GLN A 274 11.85 18.43 -10.18
CA GLN A 274 13.10 18.44 -9.43
C GLN A 274 14.28 18.17 -10.36
#